data_420b2003ca750104727ff6211a1e3358
#
_entry.id   420b2003ca750104727ff6211a1e3358
#
_cell.length_a   1.000
_cell.length_b   1.000
_cell.length_c   1.000
_cell.angle_alpha   90.00
_cell.angle_beta   90.00
_cell.angle_gamma   90.00
#
_symmetry.space_group_name_H-M   'P 1'
#
loop_
_entity.id
_entity.type
_entity.pdbx_description
1 polymer ?
#
loop_
_entity_poly.entity_id
_entity_poly.type
_entity_poly.pdbx_seq_one_letter_code
_entity_poly.pdbx_strand_id
1 'polypeptide(L)'
;TWGMGDLQDDWESFLPKAKGQNLAGKCVGLFGCGDSSSYSDTFCDALATIKEEMEGTSCTFIGEVAAEDYGYDETRCEQGGKLIGLLLDEINESDKTGDRIDNWVAALQPNL
;
A
#
# COMPACT_ATOMS: atom_id res chain seq x y z
N THR A 1 5.06 1.90 -6.55
CA THR A 1 5.14 0.79 -7.52
C THR A 1 5.89 1.24 -8.76
N TRP A 2 6.75 0.40 -9.21
CA TRP A 2 7.64 0.63 -10.35
C TRP A 2 7.21 -0.28 -11.49
N GLY A 3 6.97 0.27 -12.67
CA GLY A 3 6.56 -0.53 -13.83
C GLY A 3 5.36 -1.43 -13.53
N MET A 4 5.47 -2.72 -13.85
CA MET A 4 4.40 -3.72 -13.71
C MET A 4 4.28 -4.29 -12.29
N GLY A 5 4.36 -3.44 -11.28
CA GLY A 5 4.18 -3.85 -9.90
C GLY A 5 5.47 -4.18 -9.16
N ASP A 6 6.61 -3.77 -9.71
CA ASP A 6 7.90 -4.02 -9.08
C ASP A 6 8.20 -3.04 -7.95
N LEU A 7 9.02 -3.48 -7.01
CA LEU A 7 9.59 -2.61 -5.98
C LEU A 7 10.58 -1.63 -6.60
N GLN A 8 10.65 -0.41 -6.05
CA GLN A 8 11.74 0.50 -6.37
C GLN A 8 13.06 -0.08 -5.83
N ASP A 9 14.16 0.26 -6.48
CA ASP A 9 15.47 -0.33 -6.19
C ASP A 9 15.88 -0.22 -4.71
N ASP A 10 15.60 0.91 -4.08
CA ASP A 10 15.94 1.13 -2.68
C ASP A 10 15.24 0.13 -1.75
N TRP A 11 14.03 -0.31 -2.11
CA TRP A 11 13.30 -1.32 -1.34
C TRP A 11 13.97 -2.70 -1.42
N GLU A 12 14.59 -3.02 -2.53
CA GLU A 12 15.27 -4.30 -2.71
C GLU A 12 16.43 -4.48 -1.71
N SER A 13 17.11 -3.40 -1.37
CA SER A 13 18.19 -3.42 -0.38
C SER A 13 17.71 -3.23 1.06
N PHE A 14 16.63 -2.47 1.27
CA PHE A 14 16.08 -2.17 2.59
C PHE A 14 15.24 -3.32 3.16
N LEU A 15 14.41 -3.92 2.34
CA LEU A 15 13.42 -4.91 2.78
C LEU A 15 14.05 -6.15 3.46
N PRO A 16 15.17 -6.70 2.98
CA PRO A 16 15.84 -7.80 3.69
C PRO A 16 16.27 -7.45 5.11
N LYS A 17 16.59 -6.18 5.37
CA LYS A 17 16.94 -5.69 6.70
C LYS A 17 15.70 -5.51 7.57
N ALA A 18 14.65 -4.93 7.01
CA ALA A 18 13.41 -4.67 7.72
C ALA A 18 12.72 -5.96 8.16
N LYS A 19 12.65 -6.96 7.28
CA LYS A 19 11.95 -8.22 7.57
C LYS A 19 12.61 -9.06 8.66
N GLY A 20 13.87 -8.78 8.97
CA GLY A 20 14.59 -9.44 10.04
C GLY A 20 14.37 -8.84 11.42
N GLN A 21 13.63 -7.74 11.51
CA GLN A 21 13.38 -7.06 12.78
C GLN A 21 12.18 -7.67 13.53
N ASN A 22 12.20 -7.55 14.83
CA ASN A 22 11.04 -7.89 15.65
C ASN A 22 10.22 -6.62 15.90
N LEU A 23 9.05 -6.56 15.27
CA LEU A 23 8.15 -5.42 15.36
C LEU A 23 6.86 -5.75 16.12
N ALA A 24 6.92 -6.73 17.01
CA ALA A 24 5.78 -7.09 17.86
C ALA A 24 5.31 -5.87 18.65
N GLY A 25 4.01 -5.59 18.64
CA GLY A 25 3.42 -4.43 19.30
C GLY A 25 3.49 -3.13 18.48
N LYS A 26 4.12 -3.15 17.31
CA LYS A 26 4.16 -2.00 16.41
C LYS A 26 3.03 -2.05 15.40
N CYS A 27 2.44 -0.90 15.13
CA CYS A 27 1.45 -0.74 14.07
C CYS A 27 2.12 -0.23 12.81
N VAL A 28 1.80 -0.83 11.67
CA VAL A 28 2.37 -0.46 10.38
C VAL A 28 1.24 -0.11 9.41
N GLY A 29 1.25 1.10 8.90
CA GLY A 29 0.39 1.53 7.82
C GLY A 29 1.17 1.54 6.51
N LEU A 30 0.56 1.06 5.44
CA LEU A 30 1.19 0.99 4.13
C LEU A 30 0.57 2.01 3.20
N PHE A 31 1.39 2.67 2.39
CA PHE A 31 0.90 3.53 1.32
C PHE A 31 1.85 3.47 0.13
N GLY A 32 1.31 3.78 -1.04
CA GLY A 32 2.11 3.78 -2.24
C GLY A 32 1.37 4.38 -3.42
N CYS A 33 2.10 4.61 -4.50
CA CYS A 33 1.58 5.21 -5.72
C CYS A 33 1.65 4.23 -6.89
N GLY A 34 0.73 4.38 -7.83
CA GLY A 34 0.70 3.62 -9.06
C GLY A 34 0.01 4.41 -10.17
N ASP A 35 -0.07 3.81 -11.35
CA ASP A 35 -0.73 4.36 -12.53
C ASP A 35 -1.80 3.37 -12.98
N SER A 36 -3.05 3.66 -12.64
CA SER A 36 -4.18 2.75 -12.87
C SER A 36 -4.55 2.60 -14.35
N SER A 37 -4.10 3.50 -15.20
CA SER A 37 -4.35 3.44 -16.64
C SER A 37 -3.30 2.62 -17.37
N SER A 38 -2.03 2.92 -17.15
CA SER A 38 -0.92 2.25 -17.85
C SER A 38 -0.62 0.86 -17.26
N TYR A 39 -0.88 0.66 -15.97
CA TYR A 39 -0.62 -0.60 -15.26
C TYR A 39 -1.86 -1.03 -14.49
N SER A 40 -2.98 -1.17 -15.20
CA SER A 40 -4.29 -1.44 -14.59
C SER A 40 -4.39 -2.83 -13.95
N ASP A 41 -3.60 -3.80 -14.41
CA ASP A 41 -3.64 -5.18 -13.89
C ASP A 41 -2.65 -5.42 -12.75
N THR A 42 -1.76 -4.47 -12.49
CA THR A 42 -0.70 -4.57 -11.47
C THR A 42 -0.64 -3.32 -10.59
N PHE A 43 -1.78 -2.66 -10.43
CA PHE A 43 -1.85 -1.38 -9.73
C PHE A 43 -1.34 -1.49 -8.30
N CYS A 44 -0.26 -0.75 -8.00
CA CYS A 44 0.37 -0.72 -6.67
C CYS A 44 0.80 -2.08 -6.11
N ASP A 45 1.05 -3.07 -6.94
CA ASP A 45 1.38 -4.43 -6.49
C ASP A 45 2.61 -4.51 -5.59
N ALA A 46 3.56 -3.59 -5.73
CA ALA A 46 4.74 -3.54 -4.87
C ALA A 46 4.38 -3.41 -3.40
N LEU A 47 3.26 -2.74 -3.09
CA LEU A 47 2.79 -2.60 -1.71
C LEU A 47 2.42 -3.95 -1.10
N ALA A 48 1.82 -4.82 -1.88
CA ALA A 48 1.50 -6.18 -1.44
C ALA A 48 2.78 -6.99 -1.18
N THR A 49 3.81 -6.80 -2.00
CA THR A 49 5.11 -7.44 -1.79
C THR A 49 5.74 -6.97 -0.47
N ILE A 50 5.69 -5.68 -0.18
CA ILE A 50 6.20 -5.13 1.08
C ILE A 50 5.46 -5.76 2.26
N LYS A 51 4.14 -5.83 2.19
CA LYS A 51 3.34 -6.43 3.27
C LYS A 51 3.73 -7.89 3.51
N GLU A 52 3.82 -8.68 2.45
CA GLU A 52 4.19 -10.10 2.54
C GLU A 52 5.55 -10.29 3.21
N GLU A 53 6.54 -9.48 2.81
CA GLU A 53 7.88 -9.55 3.38
C GLU A 53 7.91 -9.10 4.86
N MET A 54 7.02 -8.21 5.26
CA MET A 54 6.96 -7.69 6.63
C MET A 54 6.12 -8.56 7.59
N GLU A 55 5.39 -9.55 7.09
CA GLU A 55 4.53 -10.39 7.93
C GLU A 55 5.31 -11.13 9.02
N GLY A 56 6.52 -11.57 8.73
CA GLY A 56 7.38 -12.26 9.68
C GLY A 56 7.90 -11.40 10.83
N THR A 57 7.70 -10.08 10.79
CA THR A 57 8.15 -9.16 11.85
C THR A 57 7.21 -9.14 13.06
N SER A 58 6.05 -9.77 12.97
CA SER A 58 4.98 -9.74 13.98
C SER A 58 4.35 -8.38 14.19
N CYS A 59 4.51 -7.44 13.24
CA CYS A 59 3.83 -6.15 13.30
C CYS A 59 2.32 -6.32 13.06
N THR A 60 1.55 -5.33 13.51
CA THR A 60 0.11 -5.25 13.23
C THR A 60 -0.11 -4.28 12.08
N PHE A 61 -0.69 -4.74 10.98
CA PHE A 61 -1.02 -3.86 9.86
C PHE A 61 -2.33 -3.13 10.14
N ILE A 62 -2.33 -1.83 9.92
CA ILE A 62 -3.50 -0.94 10.08
C ILE A 62 -3.66 -0.09 8.81
N GLY A 63 -4.81 0.58 8.69
CA GLY A 63 -5.01 1.51 7.60
C GLY A 63 -5.56 0.89 6.33
N GLU A 64 -6.36 -0.18 6.44
CA GLU A 64 -7.11 -0.70 5.29
C GLU A 64 -8.06 0.37 4.75
N VAL A 65 -8.25 0.37 3.42
CA VAL A 65 -9.10 1.33 2.71
C VAL A 65 -10.12 0.57 1.89
N ALA A 66 -11.35 1.08 1.80
CA ALA A 66 -12.37 0.48 0.95
C ALA A 66 -11.91 0.52 -0.53
N ALA A 67 -12.11 -0.58 -1.24
CA ALA A 67 -11.71 -0.72 -2.65
C ALA A 67 -12.74 -0.06 -3.59
N GLU A 68 -13.08 1.19 -3.33
CA GLU A 68 -14.05 1.96 -4.09
C GLU A 68 -13.40 3.16 -4.75
N ASP A 69 -13.99 3.60 -5.86
CA ASP A 69 -13.60 4.85 -6.52
C ASP A 69 -12.16 4.84 -7.08
N TYR A 70 -11.69 3.67 -7.51
CA TYR A 70 -10.41 3.50 -8.19
C TYR A 70 -10.62 3.01 -9.62
N GLY A 71 -9.71 3.40 -10.51
CA GLY A 71 -9.81 3.07 -11.94
C GLY A 71 -9.00 1.86 -12.40
N TYR A 72 -8.40 1.10 -11.48
CA TYR A 72 -7.64 -0.09 -11.85
C TYR A 72 -8.55 -1.28 -12.18
N ASP A 73 -8.03 -2.25 -12.91
CA ASP A 73 -8.71 -3.54 -13.16
C ASP A 73 -8.36 -4.56 -12.10
N GLU A 74 -7.09 -4.72 -11.75
CA GLU A 74 -6.62 -5.67 -10.75
C GLU A 74 -5.49 -5.09 -9.91
N THR A 75 -5.45 -5.49 -8.64
CA THR A 75 -4.34 -5.23 -7.75
C THR A 75 -4.21 -6.35 -6.73
N ARG A 76 -2.96 -6.72 -6.41
CA ARG A 76 -2.68 -7.67 -5.33
C ARG A 76 -3.00 -7.08 -3.96
N CYS A 77 -3.21 -5.78 -3.89
CA CYS A 77 -3.52 -5.09 -2.63
C CYS A 77 -4.98 -5.25 -2.18
N GLU A 78 -5.85 -5.76 -3.04
CA GLU A 78 -7.26 -5.96 -2.70
C GLU A 78 -7.48 -7.32 -2.05
N GLN A 79 -8.07 -7.31 -0.86
CA GLN A 79 -8.38 -8.51 -0.09
C GLN A 79 -9.77 -8.34 0.53
N GLY A 80 -10.74 -9.15 0.07
CA GLY A 80 -12.10 -9.12 0.62
C GLY A 80 -12.84 -7.79 0.45
N GLY A 81 -12.61 -7.10 -0.65
CA GLY A 81 -13.24 -5.80 -0.94
C GLY A 81 -12.55 -4.62 -0.29
N LYS A 82 -11.42 -4.84 0.37
CA LYS A 82 -10.61 -3.78 0.99
C LYS A 82 -9.20 -3.79 0.46
N LEU A 83 -8.57 -2.62 0.46
CA LEU A 83 -7.16 -2.47 0.12
C LEU A 83 -6.32 -2.53 1.39
N ILE A 84 -5.16 -3.15 1.29
CA ILE A 84 -4.25 -3.34 2.44
C ILE A 84 -3.64 -2.04 2.98
N GLY A 85 -3.79 -0.95 2.25
CA GLY A 85 -3.27 0.34 2.62
C GLY A 85 -3.78 1.43 1.71
N LEU A 86 -3.15 2.60 1.75
CA LEU A 86 -3.53 3.75 0.94
C LEU A 86 -2.86 3.67 -0.44
N LEU A 87 -3.65 3.46 -1.48
CA LEU A 87 -3.18 3.51 -2.87
C LEU A 87 -3.49 4.88 -3.45
N LEU A 88 -2.50 5.48 -4.08
CA LEU A 88 -2.61 6.80 -4.71
C LEU A 88 -2.29 6.71 -6.20
N ASP A 89 -2.97 7.51 -6.98
CA ASP A 89 -2.77 7.59 -8.42
C ASP A 89 -2.64 9.05 -8.84
N GLU A 90 -1.43 9.57 -8.80
CA GLU A 90 -1.13 10.95 -9.16
C GLU A 90 -1.18 11.20 -10.67
N ILE A 91 -1.15 10.14 -11.48
CA ILE A 91 -1.18 10.26 -12.94
C ILE A 91 -2.61 10.49 -13.44
N ASN A 92 -3.57 9.71 -12.93
CA ASN A 92 -4.94 9.71 -13.43
C ASN A 92 -5.95 10.32 -12.47
N GLU A 93 -5.66 10.32 -11.17
CA GLU A 93 -6.60 10.70 -10.11
C GLU A 93 -5.99 11.64 -9.08
N SER A 94 -5.11 12.57 -9.53
CA SER A 94 -4.45 13.52 -8.63
C SER A 94 -5.43 14.42 -7.87
N ASP A 95 -6.62 14.65 -8.42
CA ASP A 95 -7.69 15.41 -7.77
C ASP A 95 -8.25 14.72 -6.52
N LYS A 96 -8.05 13.40 -6.40
CA LYS A 96 -8.53 12.60 -5.26
C LYS A 96 -7.49 12.41 -4.17
N THR A 97 -6.22 12.70 -4.44
CA THR A 97 -5.11 12.41 -3.54
C THR A 97 -5.25 13.11 -2.18
N GLY A 98 -5.58 14.38 -2.17
CA GLY A 98 -5.73 15.14 -0.93
C GLY A 98 -6.76 14.53 0.01
N ASP A 99 -7.95 14.25 -0.50
CA ASP A 99 -9.04 13.66 0.29
C ASP A 99 -8.69 12.24 0.75
N ARG A 100 -8.05 11.46 -0.12
CA ARG A 100 -7.63 10.09 0.23
C ARG A 100 -6.63 10.10 1.39
N ILE A 101 -5.66 11.00 1.37
CA ILE A 101 -4.68 11.15 2.45
C ILE A 101 -5.37 11.59 3.74
N ASP A 102 -6.21 12.63 3.68
CA ASP A 102 -6.89 13.17 4.85
C ASP A 102 -7.78 12.13 5.52
N ASN A 103 -8.55 11.39 4.74
CA ASN A 103 -9.41 10.33 5.25
C ASN A 103 -8.62 9.18 5.87
N TRP A 104 -7.50 8.82 5.25
CA TRP A 104 -6.65 7.74 5.73
C TRP A 104 -5.98 8.11 7.06
N VAL A 105 -5.44 9.32 7.16
CA VAL A 105 -4.81 9.80 8.39
C VAL A 105 -5.84 9.84 9.53
N ALA A 106 -7.05 10.32 9.26
CA ALA A 106 -8.13 10.34 10.26
C ALA A 106 -8.49 8.92 10.73
N ALA A 107 -8.50 7.94 9.81
CA ALA A 107 -8.79 6.55 10.14
C ALA A 107 -7.67 5.89 10.95
N LEU A 108 -6.43 6.31 10.76
CA LEU A 108 -5.28 5.77 11.50
C LEU A 108 -5.22 6.24 12.95
N GLN A 109 -5.63 7.47 13.23
CA GLN A 109 -5.48 8.10 14.54
C GLN A 109 -5.99 7.26 15.73
N PRO A 110 -7.16 6.61 15.67
CA PRO A 110 -7.64 5.78 16.79
C PRO A 110 -6.76 4.58 17.11
N ASN A 111 -5.88 4.18 16.20
CA ASN A 111 -5.02 3.01 16.34
C ASN A 111 -3.58 3.36 16.72
N LEU A 112 -3.29 4.63 16.87
CA LEU A 112 -1.94 5.12 17.19
C LEU A 112 -1.73 5.31 18.70
#